data_98369284ca86b91c52585ff0d1d9189e
#
_entry.id   98369284ca86b91c52585ff0d1d9189e
#
_cell.length_a   1.000
_cell.length_b   1.000
_cell.length_c   1.000
_cell.angle_alpha   90.00
_cell.angle_beta   90.00
_cell.angle_gamma   90.00
#
_symmetry.space_group_name_H-M   'P 1'
#
loop_
_entity.id
_entity.type
_entity.pdbx_description
1 polymer ?
#
loop_
_entity_poly.entity_id
_entity_poly.type
_entity_poly.pdbx_seq_one_letter_code
_entity_poly.pdbx_strand_id
1 'polypeptide(L)'
;MRASAAVVLFGLAGAAAAQDASPPIQDNSFLIEEAYNQEAGVVQHLQLFLWDWKSGGWAWAFSQEWPVPDQTHQLSFTALLSRVERHGGADTGLGDFALNYRYQLVGNGEARVAVAPRLSVFFPTGSYARSLGAGSVGIQVAVPMSVVLSDRFVAHGNAGVLWTPRASDAQGDRAALVVPYAGASLVFLAKPSWNVLLEALWVRTESVSGGHSVEAGQTLLLSPGFRYAWNFRSGLQIVAGVGVPIGIGPSRGQYSMLFYLSFEHPFVSAAP
;
A
#
# COMPACT_ATOMS: atom_id res chain seq x y z
N MET A 1 36.66 -2.51 -9.80
CA MET A 1 36.02 -3.66 -10.47
C MET A 1 34.60 -3.26 -10.80
N ARG A 2 34.25 -3.18 -12.08
CA ARG A 2 32.93 -2.76 -12.54
C ARG A 2 32.03 -3.99 -12.57
N ALA A 3 30.96 -3.99 -11.75
CA ALA A 3 29.93 -5.00 -11.80
C ALA A 3 28.86 -4.55 -12.83
N SER A 4 28.75 -5.27 -13.93
CA SER A 4 27.70 -5.09 -14.93
C SER A 4 26.43 -5.72 -14.40
N ALA A 5 25.39 -4.91 -14.16
CA ALA A 5 24.05 -5.39 -13.86
C ALA A 5 23.42 -5.87 -15.17
N ALA A 6 23.18 -7.17 -15.29
CA ALA A 6 22.43 -7.76 -16.39
C ALA A 6 20.93 -7.52 -16.15
N VAL A 7 20.31 -6.68 -16.96
CA VAL A 7 18.86 -6.53 -17.04
C VAL A 7 18.31 -7.73 -17.80
N VAL A 8 17.66 -8.66 -17.09
CA VAL A 8 16.92 -9.76 -17.72
C VAL A 8 15.54 -9.24 -18.12
N LEU A 9 15.39 -8.89 -19.37
CA LEU A 9 14.11 -8.63 -20.01
C LEU A 9 13.40 -9.96 -20.27
N PHE A 10 12.41 -10.31 -19.46
CA PHE A 10 11.47 -11.36 -19.80
C PHE A 10 10.55 -10.87 -20.93
N GLY A 11 10.86 -11.30 -22.13
CA GLY A 11 9.97 -11.15 -23.28
C GLY A 11 8.79 -12.12 -23.17
N LEU A 12 7.68 -11.67 -22.64
CA LEU A 12 6.38 -12.34 -22.79
C LEU A 12 5.81 -11.94 -24.14
N ALA A 13 6.06 -12.76 -25.18
CA ALA A 13 5.30 -12.73 -26.39
C ALA A 13 3.88 -13.23 -26.11
N GLY A 14 2.98 -12.33 -25.71
CA GLY A 14 1.58 -12.62 -25.50
C GLY A 14 0.83 -12.65 -26.81
N ALA A 15 0.07 -13.72 -27.05
CA ALA A 15 -0.94 -13.78 -28.09
C ALA A 15 -1.93 -12.62 -27.88
N ALA A 16 -2.05 -11.75 -28.89
CA ALA A 16 -3.06 -10.71 -28.92
C ALA A 16 -4.46 -11.36 -29.07
N ALA A 17 -5.10 -11.65 -27.94
CA ALA A 17 -6.53 -11.89 -27.91
C ALA A 17 -7.24 -10.54 -28.06
N ALA A 18 -8.27 -10.48 -28.90
CA ALA A 18 -9.11 -9.30 -29.07
C ALA A 18 -9.66 -8.90 -27.69
N GLN A 19 -9.21 -7.76 -27.20
CA GLN A 19 -9.71 -7.16 -25.97
C GLN A 19 -11.10 -6.59 -26.28
N ASP A 20 -12.15 -7.24 -25.82
CA ASP A 20 -13.38 -6.55 -25.48
C ASP A 20 -12.99 -5.41 -24.53
N ALA A 21 -13.63 -4.25 -24.65
CA ALA A 21 -13.25 -3.05 -23.91
C ALA A 21 -13.30 -3.34 -22.39
N SER A 22 -12.18 -3.74 -21.84
CA SER A 22 -12.05 -3.94 -20.41
C SER A 22 -12.22 -2.61 -19.70
N PRO A 23 -12.91 -2.56 -18.54
CA PRO A 23 -12.98 -1.36 -17.74
C PRO A 23 -11.59 -0.86 -17.37
N PRO A 24 -11.43 0.45 -17.09
CA PRO A 24 -10.17 0.96 -16.56
C PRO A 24 -9.76 0.21 -15.29
N ILE A 25 -8.47 0.13 -15.02
CA ILE A 25 -7.96 -0.50 -13.81
C ILE A 25 -8.51 0.26 -12.60
N GLN A 26 -9.32 -0.41 -11.80
CA GLN A 26 -9.73 0.02 -10.47
C GLN A 26 -8.89 -0.77 -9.47
N ASP A 27 -7.90 -0.11 -8.89
CA ASP A 27 -6.97 -0.73 -7.95
C ASP A 27 -6.27 0.39 -7.18
N ASN A 28 -5.77 0.08 -6.00
CA ASN A 28 -5.00 1.02 -5.20
C ASN A 28 -3.90 1.67 -6.05
N SER A 29 -3.71 2.97 -5.88
CA SER A 29 -2.40 3.55 -6.16
C SER A 29 -1.37 2.84 -5.27
N PHE A 30 -0.09 3.13 -5.38
CA PHE A 30 0.90 2.34 -4.64
C PHE A 30 0.99 2.75 -3.17
N LEU A 31 0.97 4.05 -2.88
CA LEU A 31 1.06 4.63 -1.53
C LEU A 31 -0.31 5.10 -1.02
N ILE A 32 -1.25 5.33 -1.91
CA ILE A 32 -2.56 5.90 -1.62
C ILE A 32 -3.63 4.87 -1.98
N GLU A 33 -4.48 4.54 -1.01
CA GLU A 33 -5.58 3.61 -1.22
C GLU A 33 -6.72 4.27 -2.00
N GLU A 34 -7.37 3.50 -2.85
CA GLU A 34 -8.65 3.86 -3.40
C GLU A 34 -9.78 3.63 -2.37
N ALA A 35 -10.95 4.23 -2.61
CA ALA A 35 -12.10 4.12 -1.73
C ALA A 35 -13.19 3.17 -2.27
N TYR A 36 -12.86 2.30 -3.19
CA TYR A 36 -13.78 1.28 -3.70
C TYR A 36 -13.49 -0.05 -3.00
N ASN A 37 -14.52 -0.64 -2.39
CA ASN A 37 -14.42 -1.98 -1.82
C ASN A 37 -14.46 -3.02 -2.95
N GLN A 38 -13.88 -4.18 -2.69
CA GLN A 38 -13.89 -5.31 -3.60
C GLN A 38 -15.32 -5.71 -3.99
N GLU A 39 -15.51 -6.08 -5.25
CA GLU A 39 -16.77 -6.55 -5.77
C GLU A 39 -17.23 -7.83 -5.08
N ALA A 40 -18.54 -8.03 -5.00
CA ALA A 40 -19.10 -9.22 -4.38
C ALA A 40 -18.60 -10.50 -5.09
N GLY A 41 -18.06 -11.44 -4.31
CA GLY A 41 -17.53 -12.69 -4.83
C GLY A 41 -16.12 -12.61 -5.42
N VAL A 42 -15.42 -11.49 -5.28
CA VAL A 42 -14.05 -11.30 -5.74
C VAL A 42 -13.09 -11.16 -4.54
N VAL A 43 -11.94 -11.81 -4.61
CA VAL A 43 -10.85 -11.67 -3.65
C VAL A 43 -9.66 -11.02 -4.33
N GLN A 44 -9.02 -10.10 -3.61
CA GLN A 44 -7.80 -9.43 -4.08
C GLN A 44 -6.62 -9.79 -3.19
N HIS A 45 -5.48 -10.04 -3.81
CA HIS A 45 -4.19 -10.26 -3.19
C HIS A 45 -3.24 -9.14 -3.63
N LEU A 46 -2.77 -8.35 -2.69
CA LEU A 46 -1.91 -7.20 -2.91
C LEU A 46 -0.52 -7.47 -2.39
N GLN A 47 0.48 -7.11 -3.15
CA GLN A 47 1.87 -7.18 -2.75
C GLN A 47 2.56 -5.87 -3.05
N LEU A 48 3.19 -5.30 -2.05
CA LEU A 48 3.95 -4.07 -2.16
C LEU A 48 5.37 -4.34 -1.66
N PHE A 49 6.37 -4.16 -2.51
CA PHE A 49 7.78 -4.23 -2.13
C PHE A 49 8.40 -2.85 -2.27
N LEU A 50 8.92 -2.34 -1.16
CA LEU A 50 9.62 -1.06 -1.09
C LEU A 50 11.08 -1.31 -0.73
N TRP A 51 11.99 -0.79 -1.53
CA TRP A 51 13.43 -0.83 -1.28
C TRP A 51 13.99 0.58 -1.12
N ASP A 52 14.57 0.88 0.04
CA ASP A 52 15.25 2.13 0.28
C ASP A 52 16.67 2.09 -0.27
N TRP A 53 16.94 2.96 -1.23
CA TRP A 53 18.20 2.98 -1.96
C TRP A 53 19.38 3.41 -1.10
N LYS A 54 19.13 4.27 -0.11
CA LYS A 54 20.18 4.85 0.72
C LYS A 54 20.59 3.95 1.87
N SER A 55 19.63 3.37 2.56
CA SER A 55 19.89 2.47 3.68
C SER A 55 20.17 1.04 3.24
N GLY A 56 19.59 0.60 2.12
CA GLY A 56 19.57 -0.80 1.71
C GLY A 56 18.47 -1.61 2.41
N GLY A 57 17.73 -1.00 3.33
CA GLY A 57 16.55 -1.61 3.95
C GLY A 57 15.42 -1.82 2.96
N TRP A 58 14.56 -2.78 3.25
CA TRP A 58 13.38 -3.05 2.43
C TRP A 58 12.20 -3.53 3.27
N ALA A 59 11.00 -3.37 2.72
CA ALA A 59 9.76 -3.88 3.27
C ALA A 59 8.93 -4.53 2.17
N TRP A 60 8.34 -5.68 2.46
CA TRP A 60 7.36 -6.36 1.64
C TRP A 60 6.08 -6.55 2.45
N ALA A 61 5.01 -5.95 1.97
CA ALA A 61 3.68 -6.09 2.53
C ALA A 61 2.84 -7.01 1.64
N PHE A 62 2.18 -7.97 2.25
CA PHE A 62 1.16 -8.79 1.62
C PHE A 62 -0.18 -8.51 2.28
N SER A 63 -1.18 -8.14 1.49
CA SER A 63 -2.56 -7.97 1.94
C SER A 63 -3.49 -8.87 1.16
N GLN A 64 -4.53 -9.34 1.82
CA GLN A 64 -5.63 -10.04 1.17
C GLN A 64 -6.94 -9.43 1.61
N GLU A 65 -7.82 -9.15 0.64
CA GLU A 65 -9.05 -8.38 0.83
C GLU A 65 -10.25 -9.16 0.33
N TRP A 66 -11.34 -9.12 1.11
CA TRP A 66 -12.62 -9.77 0.78
C TRP A 66 -13.80 -8.85 1.04
N PRO A 67 -14.80 -8.82 0.15
CA PRO A 67 -16.11 -8.28 0.47
C PRO A 67 -16.85 -9.23 1.41
N VAL A 68 -17.25 -8.80 2.61
CA VAL A 68 -17.92 -9.64 3.61
C VAL A 68 -18.86 -8.80 4.48
N PRO A 69 -20.17 -9.02 4.46
CA PRO A 69 -20.92 -10.03 3.67
C PRO A 69 -21.13 -9.65 2.20
N ASP A 70 -20.95 -8.40 1.85
CA ASP A 70 -21.16 -7.83 0.51
C ASP A 70 -20.14 -6.69 0.26
N GLN A 71 -20.24 -6.02 -0.89
CA GLN A 71 -19.34 -4.93 -1.30
C GLN A 71 -19.36 -3.71 -0.36
N THR A 72 -20.41 -3.53 0.47
CA THR A 72 -20.47 -2.45 1.44
C THR A 72 -19.42 -2.60 2.54
N HIS A 73 -19.01 -3.84 2.80
CA HIS A 73 -18.10 -4.21 3.86
C HIS A 73 -16.89 -4.95 3.28
N GLN A 74 -15.70 -4.55 3.68
CA GLN A 74 -14.47 -5.24 3.30
C GLN A 74 -13.66 -5.59 4.53
N LEU A 75 -13.31 -6.85 4.63
CA LEU A 75 -12.30 -7.33 5.57
C LEU A 75 -10.99 -7.56 4.83
N SER A 76 -9.89 -7.24 5.47
CA SER A 76 -8.57 -7.60 4.96
C SER A 76 -7.58 -7.82 6.08
N PHE A 77 -6.51 -8.53 5.79
CA PHE A 77 -5.33 -8.55 6.65
C PHE A 77 -4.11 -8.06 5.88
N THR A 78 -3.12 -7.60 6.62
CA THR A 78 -1.80 -7.25 6.09
C THR A 78 -0.71 -7.91 6.92
N ALA A 79 0.18 -8.64 6.26
CA ALA A 79 1.40 -9.21 6.82
C ALA A 79 2.60 -8.45 6.26
N LEU A 80 3.54 -8.10 7.12
CA LEU A 80 4.75 -7.36 6.77
C LEU A 80 5.98 -8.24 6.98
N LEU A 81 6.87 -8.28 6.00
CA LEU A 81 8.23 -8.80 6.11
C LEU A 81 9.19 -7.65 5.79
N SER A 82 10.17 -7.40 6.65
CA SER A 82 11.08 -6.29 6.43
C SER A 82 12.51 -6.62 6.81
N ARG A 83 13.43 -5.85 6.23
CA ARG A 83 14.85 -5.79 6.59
C ARG A 83 15.17 -4.36 7.04
N VAL A 84 15.62 -4.25 8.27
CA VAL A 84 16.02 -3.00 8.91
C VAL A 84 17.53 -3.01 9.06
N GLU A 85 18.19 -2.01 8.48
CA GLU A 85 19.64 -1.82 8.60
C GLU A 85 19.99 -1.19 9.96
N ARG A 86 21.06 -1.65 10.59
CA ARG A 86 21.56 -1.17 11.88
C ARG A 86 23.08 -1.00 11.86
N HIS A 87 23.59 -0.35 12.88
CA HIS A 87 25.03 -0.27 13.10
C HIS A 87 25.57 -1.69 13.35
N GLY A 88 26.38 -2.20 12.40
CA GLY A 88 27.02 -3.53 12.51
C GLY A 88 26.22 -4.69 11.94
N GLY A 89 25.11 -4.47 11.21
CA GLY A 89 24.36 -5.54 10.56
C GLY A 89 22.95 -5.15 10.17
N ALA A 90 22.12 -6.14 9.95
CA ALA A 90 20.70 -5.96 9.63
C ALA A 90 19.84 -7.04 10.29
N ASP A 91 18.61 -6.68 10.64
CA ASP A 91 17.59 -7.61 11.08
C ASP A 91 16.55 -7.82 9.99
N THR A 92 16.21 -9.08 9.72
CA THR A 92 15.15 -9.45 8.78
C THR A 92 14.13 -10.33 9.50
N GLY A 93 12.84 -10.05 9.30
CA GLY A 93 11.77 -10.85 9.90
C GLY A 93 10.39 -10.25 9.70
N LEU A 94 9.40 -10.96 10.23
CA LEU A 94 8.01 -10.52 10.20
C LEU A 94 7.83 -9.29 11.09
N GLY A 95 7.02 -8.36 10.59
CA GLY A 95 6.54 -7.18 11.31
C GLY A 95 5.24 -7.45 12.06
N ASP A 96 4.60 -6.36 12.47
CA ASP A 96 3.28 -6.44 13.10
C ASP A 96 2.22 -6.80 12.03
N PHE A 97 1.32 -7.71 12.41
CA PHE A 97 0.20 -8.13 11.59
C PHE A 97 -0.96 -7.16 11.78
N ALA A 98 -1.63 -6.77 10.69
CA ALA A 98 -2.80 -5.92 10.76
C ALA A 98 -4.07 -6.65 10.30
N LEU A 99 -5.17 -6.42 11.02
CA LEU A 99 -6.51 -6.75 10.58
C LEU A 99 -7.26 -5.46 10.28
N ASN A 100 -7.89 -5.37 9.11
CA ASN A 100 -8.52 -4.17 8.63
C ASN A 100 -9.99 -4.41 8.32
N TYR A 101 -10.81 -3.41 8.64
CA TYR A 101 -12.21 -3.34 8.25
C TYR A 101 -12.47 -2.01 7.55
N ARG A 102 -13.08 -2.04 6.36
CA ARG A 102 -13.45 -0.87 5.58
C ARG A 102 -14.94 -0.89 5.27
N TYR A 103 -15.59 0.24 5.46
CA TYR A 103 -17.02 0.42 5.22
C TYR A 103 -17.24 1.38 4.06
N GLN A 104 -17.97 0.96 3.01
CA GLN A 104 -18.33 1.81 1.88
C GLN A 104 -19.40 2.80 2.31
N LEU A 105 -18.97 3.99 2.78
CA LEU A 105 -19.87 5.00 3.30
C LEU A 105 -20.59 5.75 2.16
N VAL A 106 -19.88 6.04 1.08
CA VAL A 106 -20.41 6.75 -0.10
C VAL A 106 -19.93 6.02 -1.34
N GLY A 107 -20.83 5.83 -2.31
CA GLY A 107 -20.54 5.24 -3.61
C GLY A 107 -20.33 3.73 -3.56
N ASN A 108 -19.87 3.22 -4.69
CA ASN A 108 -19.45 1.82 -4.95
C ASN A 108 -18.44 1.85 -6.09
N GLY A 109 -18.04 0.70 -6.64
CA GLY A 109 -17.03 0.59 -7.69
C GLY A 109 -17.33 1.40 -8.98
N GLU A 110 -18.58 1.76 -9.24
CA GLU A 110 -19.00 2.54 -10.43
C GLU A 110 -19.26 4.01 -10.12
N ALA A 111 -19.25 4.37 -8.84
CA ALA A 111 -19.61 5.73 -8.41
C ALA A 111 -18.52 6.73 -8.78
N ARG A 112 -18.93 7.92 -9.24
CA ARG A 112 -18.01 9.03 -9.51
C ARG A 112 -17.26 9.51 -8.26
N VAL A 113 -17.88 9.40 -7.10
CA VAL A 113 -17.31 9.76 -5.79
C VAL A 113 -17.51 8.59 -4.85
N ALA A 114 -16.45 8.14 -4.22
CA ALA A 114 -16.49 7.10 -3.20
C ALA A 114 -15.73 7.56 -1.94
N VAL A 115 -16.25 7.17 -0.78
CA VAL A 115 -15.60 7.36 0.53
C VAL A 115 -15.76 6.09 1.34
N ALA A 116 -14.66 5.55 1.87
CA ALA A 116 -14.68 4.28 2.58
C ALA A 116 -13.79 4.32 3.83
N PRO A 117 -14.29 4.83 4.98
CA PRO A 117 -13.54 4.83 6.23
C PRO A 117 -13.07 3.42 6.61
N ARG A 118 -11.83 3.35 7.10
CA ARG A 118 -11.16 2.11 7.50
C ARG A 118 -10.69 2.18 8.93
N LEU A 119 -10.90 1.09 9.67
CA LEU A 119 -10.32 0.80 10.96
C LEU A 119 -9.33 -0.35 10.83
N SER A 120 -8.12 -0.18 11.36
CA SER A 120 -7.11 -1.24 11.41
C SER A 120 -6.62 -1.46 12.83
N VAL A 121 -6.44 -2.73 13.19
CA VAL A 121 -5.82 -3.14 14.45
C VAL A 121 -4.51 -3.84 14.14
N PHE A 122 -3.41 -3.30 14.66
CA PHE A 122 -2.07 -3.88 14.52
C PHE A 122 -1.76 -4.72 15.76
N PHE A 123 -1.41 -5.98 15.54
CA PHE A 123 -1.03 -6.91 16.58
C PHE A 123 0.50 -6.95 16.69
N PRO A 124 1.08 -6.93 17.90
CA PRO A 124 2.51 -6.87 18.12
C PRO A 124 3.20 -8.22 17.85
N THR A 125 3.10 -8.72 16.64
CA THR A 125 3.72 -9.98 16.20
C THR A 125 5.17 -9.82 15.79
N GLY A 126 5.58 -8.59 15.45
CA GLY A 126 6.96 -8.24 15.14
C GLY A 126 7.82 -8.09 16.39
N SER A 127 9.11 -8.28 16.25
CA SER A 127 10.06 -8.13 17.35
C SER A 127 10.46 -6.65 17.52
N TYR A 128 9.99 -5.97 18.57
CA TYR A 128 10.44 -4.61 18.88
C TYR A 128 11.95 -4.55 19.16
N ALA A 129 12.52 -5.57 19.84
CA ALA A 129 13.96 -5.64 20.11
C ALA A 129 14.82 -5.67 18.84
N ARG A 130 14.24 -6.07 17.71
CA ARG A 130 14.85 -6.05 16.38
C ARG A 130 14.34 -4.92 15.49
N SER A 131 13.56 -3.98 16.03
CA SER A 131 12.87 -2.88 15.30
C SER A 131 11.97 -3.37 14.15
N LEU A 132 11.40 -4.56 14.29
CA LEU A 132 10.49 -5.16 13.31
C LEU A 132 9.02 -5.01 13.71
N GLY A 133 8.72 -4.49 14.90
CA GLY A 133 7.36 -4.26 15.39
C GLY A 133 7.33 -3.25 16.52
N ALA A 134 6.13 -2.80 16.87
CA ALA A 134 5.91 -1.78 17.89
C ALA A 134 5.91 -2.32 19.33
N GLY A 135 5.80 -3.64 19.52
CA GLY A 135 5.73 -4.26 20.85
C GLY A 135 4.44 -3.99 21.62
N SER A 136 3.45 -3.36 21.01
CA SER A 136 2.13 -3.13 21.57
C SER A 136 1.07 -3.03 20.47
N VAL A 137 -0.20 -3.24 20.84
CA VAL A 137 -1.30 -3.07 19.89
C VAL A 137 -1.36 -1.62 19.43
N GLY A 138 -1.53 -1.44 18.09
CA GLY A 138 -1.79 -0.17 17.46
C GLY A 138 -3.20 -0.12 16.86
N ILE A 139 -3.78 1.06 16.80
CA ILE A 139 -5.09 1.30 16.18
C ILE A 139 -4.92 2.41 15.13
N GLN A 140 -5.36 2.15 13.91
CA GLN A 140 -5.37 3.16 12.85
C GLN A 140 -6.79 3.43 12.39
N VAL A 141 -7.12 4.70 12.25
CA VAL A 141 -8.31 5.16 11.54
C VAL A 141 -7.88 5.91 10.29
N ALA A 142 -8.49 5.61 9.17
CA ALA A 142 -8.22 6.23 7.89
C ALA A 142 -9.51 6.54 7.13
N VAL A 143 -9.46 7.52 6.26
CA VAL A 143 -10.57 7.87 5.37
C VAL A 143 -10.05 7.96 3.93
N PRO A 144 -10.04 6.85 3.18
CA PRO A 144 -9.87 6.87 1.74
C PRO A 144 -11.04 7.56 1.04
N MET A 145 -10.72 8.32 0.01
CA MET A 145 -11.67 8.98 -0.89
C MET A 145 -11.19 8.82 -2.33
N SER A 146 -12.10 8.54 -3.25
CA SER A 146 -11.84 8.44 -4.70
C SER A 146 -12.80 9.32 -5.47
N VAL A 147 -12.30 9.97 -6.51
CA VAL A 147 -13.10 10.84 -7.39
C VAL A 147 -12.69 10.63 -8.85
N VAL A 148 -13.65 10.24 -9.68
CA VAL A 148 -13.50 10.24 -11.13
C VAL A 148 -13.63 11.67 -11.63
N LEU A 149 -12.50 12.28 -12.00
CA LEU A 149 -12.44 13.67 -12.47
C LEU A 149 -12.92 13.80 -13.93
N SER A 150 -12.54 12.81 -14.75
CA SER A 150 -12.92 12.71 -16.17
C SER A 150 -12.68 11.29 -16.66
N ASP A 151 -13.01 11.02 -17.94
CA ASP A 151 -12.74 9.72 -18.60
C ASP A 151 -11.24 9.32 -18.60
N ARG A 152 -10.35 10.26 -18.30
CA ARG A 152 -8.90 10.04 -18.32
C ARG A 152 -8.21 10.27 -16.97
N PHE A 153 -8.89 10.80 -15.99
CA PHE A 153 -8.28 11.13 -14.71
C PHE A 153 -9.13 10.67 -13.54
N VAL A 154 -8.49 9.95 -12.64
CA VAL A 154 -9.03 9.59 -11.32
C VAL A 154 -8.10 10.16 -10.24
N ALA A 155 -8.66 10.65 -9.16
CA ALA A 155 -7.91 11.11 -8.00
C ALA A 155 -8.31 10.28 -6.78
N HIS A 156 -7.31 9.94 -5.96
CA HIS A 156 -7.52 9.34 -4.65
C HIS A 156 -6.92 10.25 -3.58
N GLY A 157 -7.51 10.24 -2.40
CA GLY A 157 -7.01 10.93 -1.23
C GLY A 157 -7.15 10.07 0.01
N ASN A 158 -6.15 10.11 0.89
CA ASN A 158 -6.21 9.44 2.18
C ASN A 158 -5.81 10.42 3.28
N ALA A 159 -6.49 10.32 4.41
CA ALA A 159 -6.05 10.92 5.65
C ALA A 159 -6.30 9.94 6.79
N GLY A 160 -5.40 9.89 7.75
CA GLY A 160 -5.53 8.95 8.86
C GLY A 160 -4.56 9.22 10.00
N VAL A 161 -4.72 8.45 11.05
CA VAL A 161 -3.85 8.46 12.21
C VAL A 161 -3.66 7.05 12.75
N LEU A 162 -2.40 6.68 13.03
CA LEU A 162 -2.06 5.48 13.78
C LEU A 162 -1.71 5.90 15.21
N TRP A 163 -2.36 5.28 16.19
CA TRP A 163 -2.07 5.42 17.60
C TRP A 163 -1.54 4.11 18.15
N THR A 164 -0.37 4.16 18.82
CA THR A 164 0.26 3.02 19.46
C THR A 164 0.54 3.40 20.94
N PRO A 165 -0.30 2.97 21.89
CA PRO A 165 -0.28 3.51 23.26
C PRO A 165 0.98 3.18 24.05
N ARG A 166 1.70 2.11 23.70
CA ARG A 166 2.88 1.61 24.42
C ARG A 166 3.94 1.07 23.48
N ALA A 167 4.24 1.82 22.41
CA ALA A 167 5.32 1.44 21.48
C ALA A 167 6.63 1.29 22.25
N SER A 168 7.41 0.28 21.91
CA SER A 168 8.71 -0.02 22.52
C SER A 168 9.83 0.19 21.51
N ASP A 169 10.94 0.75 21.94
CA ASP A 169 12.19 0.72 21.17
C ASP A 169 12.98 -0.58 21.40
N ALA A 170 14.12 -0.71 20.75
CA ALA A 170 14.97 -1.90 20.86
C ALA A 170 15.55 -2.13 22.27
N GLN A 171 15.56 -1.12 23.13
CA GLN A 171 16.03 -1.16 24.52
C GLN A 171 14.89 -1.53 25.49
N GLY A 172 13.64 -1.50 25.02
CA GLY A 172 12.45 -1.78 25.80
C GLY A 172 11.86 -0.54 26.49
N ASP A 173 12.37 0.65 26.19
CA ASP A 173 11.76 1.92 26.57
C ASP A 173 10.42 2.09 25.86
N ARG A 174 9.46 2.77 26.50
CA ARG A 174 8.08 2.81 26.03
C ARG A 174 7.50 4.22 26.01
N ALA A 175 6.80 4.55 24.91
CA ALA A 175 6.02 5.78 24.81
C ALA A 175 4.74 5.55 23.99
N ALA A 176 3.79 6.46 24.13
CA ALA A 176 2.65 6.52 23.21
C ALA A 176 3.06 7.27 21.94
N LEU A 177 2.79 6.69 20.78
CA LEU A 177 3.05 7.28 19.48
C LEU A 177 1.74 7.63 18.78
N VAL A 178 1.73 8.80 18.12
CA VAL A 178 0.61 9.29 17.29
C VAL A 178 1.16 9.71 15.95
N VAL A 179 0.86 8.93 14.92
CA VAL A 179 1.40 9.09 13.56
C VAL A 179 0.28 9.49 12.60
N PRO A 180 -0.06 10.78 12.47
CA PRO A 180 -0.97 11.25 11.44
C PRO A 180 -0.28 11.23 10.08
N TYR A 181 -1.10 10.98 9.05
CA TYR A 181 -0.66 11.03 7.66
C TYR A 181 -1.77 11.54 6.76
N ALA A 182 -1.37 12.08 5.61
CA ALA A 182 -2.27 12.45 4.53
C ALA A 182 -1.56 12.27 3.20
N GLY A 183 -2.31 11.95 2.17
CA GLY A 183 -1.75 11.81 0.84
C GLY A 183 -2.80 11.92 -0.25
N ALA A 184 -2.33 12.10 -1.47
CA ALA A 184 -3.16 12.16 -2.66
C ALA A 184 -2.46 11.47 -3.83
N SER A 185 -3.26 10.93 -4.74
CA SER A 185 -2.83 10.33 -6.00
C SER A 185 -3.63 10.90 -7.15
N LEU A 186 -2.98 11.18 -8.25
CA LEU A 186 -3.59 11.47 -9.53
C LEU A 186 -3.21 10.35 -10.50
N VAL A 187 -4.22 9.67 -11.03
CA VAL A 187 -4.06 8.56 -11.97
C VAL A 187 -4.50 9.02 -13.35
N PHE A 188 -3.59 8.95 -14.33
CA PHE A 188 -3.90 9.16 -15.74
C PHE A 188 -4.17 7.80 -16.40
N LEU A 189 -5.40 7.62 -16.87
CA LEU A 189 -5.89 6.43 -17.58
C LEU A 189 -5.46 6.53 -19.06
N ALA A 190 -4.21 6.21 -19.32
CA ALA A 190 -3.63 6.36 -20.67
C ALA A 190 -4.25 5.36 -21.65
N LYS A 191 -4.55 4.14 -21.19
CA LYS A 191 -5.34 3.08 -21.85
C LYS A 191 -6.08 2.26 -20.80
N PRO A 192 -7.09 1.46 -21.16
CA PRO A 192 -7.77 0.58 -20.21
C PRO A 192 -6.82 -0.32 -19.40
N SER A 193 -5.74 -0.78 -20.04
CA SER A 193 -4.79 -1.73 -19.43
C SER A 193 -3.55 -1.08 -18.81
N TRP A 194 -3.36 0.25 -18.88
CA TRP A 194 -2.22 0.87 -18.23
C TRP A 194 -2.44 2.33 -17.84
N ASN A 195 -1.89 2.68 -16.70
CA ASN A 195 -2.01 3.99 -16.09
C ASN A 195 -0.65 4.55 -15.72
N VAL A 196 -0.58 5.88 -15.69
CA VAL A 196 0.52 6.64 -15.09
C VAL A 196 -0.01 7.29 -13.82
N LEU A 197 0.76 7.23 -12.73
CA LEU A 197 0.37 7.74 -11.42
C LEU A 197 1.35 8.79 -10.94
N LEU A 198 0.84 9.77 -10.23
CA LEU A 198 1.64 10.68 -9.43
C LEU A 198 1.04 10.74 -8.04
N GLU A 199 1.80 10.34 -7.04
CA GLU A 199 1.36 10.31 -5.65
C GLU A 199 2.17 11.27 -4.80
N ALA A 200 1.53 11.85 -3.80
CA ALA A 200 2.17 12.63 -2.75
C ALA A 200 1.73 12.08 -1.40
N LEU A 201 2.67 11.84 -0.49
CA LEU A 201 2.42 11.32 0.85
C LEU A 201 3.19 12.14 1.88
N TRP A 202 2.46 12.66 2.86
CA TRP A 202 3.01 13.26 4.07
C TRP A 202 2.71 12.37 5.26
N VAL A 203 3.71 12.15 6.11
CA VAL A 203 3.60 11.40 7.37
C VAL A 203 4.36 12.18 8.45
N ARG A 204 3.71 12.43 9.59
CA ARG A 204 4.44 12.79 10.81
C ARG A 204 4.93 11.49 11.44
N THR A 205 6.23 11.28 11.42
CA THR A 205 6.84 10.09 12.02
C THR A 205 7.12 10.34 13.51
N GLU A 206 6.86 9.33 14.32
CA GLU A 206 7.23 9.33 15.74
C GLU A 206 7.94 8.02 16.10
N SER A 207 8.96 8.10 16.96
CA SER A 207 9.68 6.95 17.49
C SER A 207 9.98 7.15 18.97
N VAL A 208 10.09 6.04 19.71
CA VAL A 208 10.54 6.08 21.12
C VAL A 208 12.01 6.44 21.15
N SER A 209 12.40 7.36 22.05
CA SER A 209 13.75 7.91 22.15
C SER A 209 14.23 7.92 23.60
N GLY A 210 14.39 6.73 24.18
CA GLY A 210 14.85 6.54 25.55
C GLY A 210 13.83 6.96 26.62
N GLY A 211 13.72 6.19 27.69
CA GLY A 211 12.75 6.41 28.74
C GLY A 211 11.31 6.45 28.24
N HIS A 212 10.65 7.59 28.39
CA HIS A 212 9.28 7.84 27.89
C HIS A 212 9.23 8.97 26.84
N SER A 213 10.38 9.31 26.25
CA SER A 213 10.49 10.39 25.28
C SER A 213 10.08 9.93 23.89
N VAL A 214 9.59 10.88 23.08
CA VAL A 214 9.23 10.68 21.68
C VAL A 214 10.07 11.63 20.82
N GLU A 215 10.75 11.07 19.83
CA GLU A 215 11.36 11.84 18.75
C GLU A 215 10.37 11.91 17.58
N ALA A 216 10.08 13.13 17.13
CA ALA A 216 9.16 13.38 16.03
C ALA A 216 9.90 13.92 14.80
N GLY A 217 9.50 13.46 13.64
CA GLY A 217 9.98 13.89 12.34
C GLY A 217 8.84 14.06 11.36
N GLN A 218 9.20 14.36 10.12
CA GLN A 218 8.24 14.40 9.02
C GLN A 218 8.83 13.74 7.78
N THR A 219 8.01 12.99 7.09
CA THR A 219 8.31 12.43 5.78
C THR A 219 7.37 13.05 4.76
N LEU A 220 7.93 13.52 3.65
CA LEU A 220 7.17 14.01 2.50
C LEU A 220 7.75 13.40 1.24
N LEU A 221 6.94 12.60 0.56
CA LEU A 221 7.31 11.86 -0.64
C LEU A 221 6.49 12.34 -1.84
N LEU A 222 7.13 12.37 -3.00
CA LEU A 222 6.50 12.47 -4.31
C LEU A 222 6.87 11.21 -5.08
N SER A 223 5.89 10.46 -5.60
CA SER A 223 6.10 9.17 -6.23
C SER A 223 5.45 9.11 -7.60
N PRO A 224 6.20 9.36 -8.69
CA PRO A 224 5.75 8.95 -10.01
C PRO A 224 5.74 7.43 -10.13
N GLY A 225 4.75 6.91 -10.85
CA GLY A 225 4.58 5.48 -11.02
C GLY A 225 3.88 5.12 -12.32
N PHE A 226 3.95 3.85 -12.64
CA PHE A 226 3.32 3.23 -13.80
C PHE A 226 2.79 1.87 -13.42
N ARG A 227 1.60 1.49 -13.90
CA ARG A 227 1.03 0.14 -13.74
C ARG A 227 0.41 -0.36 -15.03
N TYR A 228 0.41 -1.69 -15.18
CA TYR A 228 -0.17 -2.42 -16.30
C TYR A 228 -1.01 -3.59 -15.78
N ALA A 229 -2.20 -3.79 -16.37
CA ALA A 229 -3.09 -4.90 -16.08
C ALA A 229 -3.19 -5.90 -17.23
N TRP A 230 -3.16 -7.18 -16.87
CA TRP A 230 -3.57 -8.30 -17.72
C TRP A 230 -4.93 -8.79 -17.27
N ASN A 231 -5.91 -8.75 -18.16
CA ASN A 231 -7.28 -9.23 -17.92
C ASN A 231 -7.48 -10.56 -18.64
N PHE A 232 -7.91 -11.58 -17.90
CA PHE A 232 -8.12 -12.92 -18.41
C PHE A 232 -9.61 -13.24 -18.51
N ARG A 233 -10.00 -14.12 -19.44
CA ARG A 233 -11.39 -14.55 -19.61
C ARG A 233 -11.98 -15.28 -18.38
N SER A 234 -11.15 -15.77 -17.50
CA SER A 234 -11.55 -16.40 -16.23
C SER A 234 -12.03 -15.40 -15.16
N GLY A 235 -11.97 -14.10 -15.44
CA GLY A 235 -12.18 -13.05 -14.44
C GLY A 235 -10.93 -12.74 -13.60
N LEU A 236 -9.81 -13.45 -13.82
CA LEU A 236 -8.54 -13.09 -13.19
C LEU A 236 -8.02 -11.78 -13.80
N GLN A 237 -7.70 -10.82 -12.96
CA GLN A 237 -6.89 -9.65 -13.31
C GLN A 237 -5.55 -9.73 -12.59
N ILE A 238 -4.46 -9.39 -13.28
CA ILE A 238 -3.14 -9.22 -12.68
C ILE A 238 -2.69 -7.80 -12.97
N VAL A 239 -2.36 -7.04 -11.94
CA VAL A 239 -1.82 -5.68 -12.08
C VAL A 239 -0.40 -5.66 -11.55
N ALA A 240 0.55 -5.30 -12.40
CA ALA A 240 1.93 -5.05 -11.99
C ALA A 240 2.27 -3.57 -12.14
N GLY A 241 3.02 -3.03 -11.20
CA GLY A 241 3.41 -1.63 -11.21
C GLY A 241 4.79 -1.36 -10.61
N VAL A 242 5.32 -0.21 -10.95
CA VAL A 242 6.57 0.32 -10.41
C VAL A 242 6.40 1.79 -10.09
N GLY A 243 6.92 2.21 -8.94
CA GLY A 243 6.95 3.60 -8.50
C GLY A 243 8.33 3.97 -7.98
N VAL A 244 8.58 5.28 -7.93
CA VAL A 244 9.84 5.82 -7.42
C VAL A 244 9.52 6.90 -6.36
N PRO A 245 9.33 6.52 -5.10
CA PRO A 245 9.16 7.48 -4.02
C PRO A 245 10.43 8.33 -3.83
N ILE A 246 10.29 9.63 -3.99
CA ILE A 246 11.36 10.63 -3.89
C ILE A 246 11.06 11.52 -2.70
N GLY A 247 11.97 11.59 -1.74
CA GLY A 247 11.89 12.50 -0.60
C GLY A 247 12.08 13.95 -1.01
N ILE A 248 11.11 14.78 -0.66
CA ILE A 248 11.15 16.24 -0.87
C ILE A 248 11.06 16.97 0.47
N GLY A 249 11.42 18.25 0.50
CA GLY A 249 11.40 19.05 1.73
C GLY A 249 12.20 18.40 2.86
N PRO A 250 11.55 18.02 3.99
CA PRO A 250 12.22 17.39 5.13
C PRO A 250 12.84 16.03 4.81
N SER A 251 12.37 15.35 3.77
CA SER A 251 12.84 14.02 3.34
C SER A 251 13.85 14.07 2.19
N ARG A 252 14.38 15.25 1.87
CA ARG A 252 15.34 15.41 0.76
C ARG A 252 16.52 14.43 0.89
N GLY A 253 16.80 13.71 -0.21
CA GLY A 253 17.87 12.71 -0.27
C GLY A 253 17.43 11.30 0.12
N GLN A 254 16.16 11.08 0.36
CA GLN A 254 15.55 9.75 0.43
C GLN A 254 15.06 9.36 -0.96
N TYR A 255 15.39 8.16 -1.41
CA TYR A 255 14.96 7.59 -2.69
C TYR A 255 14.64 6.11 -2.47
N SER A 256 13.53 5.69 -3.00
CA SER A 256 13.09 4.29 -2.91
C SER A 256 12.64 3.78 -4.25
N MET A 257 12.68 2.47 -4.43
CA MET A 257 12.07 1.75 -5.53
C MET A 257 10.87 0.99 -4.97
N LEU A 258 9.73 1.12 -5.63
CA LEU A 258 8.49 0.47 -5.23
C LEU A 258 8.05 -0.46 -6.35
N PHE A 259 7.74 -1.71 -6.00
CA PHE A 259 7.14 -2.70 -6.88
C PHE A 259 5.78 -3.10 -6.32
N TYR A 260 4.80 -3.07 -7.18
CA TYR A 260 3.41 -3.41 -6.88
C TYR A 260 2.99 -4.61 -7.70
N LEU A 261 2.27 -5.54 -7.08
CA LEU A 261 1.66 -6.67 -7.76
C LEU A 261 0.32 -7.01 -7.09
N SER A 262 -0.74 -7.01 -7.87
CA SER A 262 -2.07 -7.39 -7.43
C SER A 262 -2.60 -8.55 -8.27
N PHE A 263 -3.34 -9.42 -7.61
CA PHE A 263 -4.12 -10.50 -8.23
C PHE A 263 -5.55 -10.39 -7.74
N GLU A 264 -6.47 -10.26 -8.65
CA GLU A 264 -7.89 -10.17 -8.37
C GLU A 264 -8.61 -11.27 -9.14
N HIS A 265 -9.40 -12.06 -8.43
CA HIS A 265 -10.13 -13.16 -9.07
C HIS A 265 -11.43 -13.50 -8.33
N PRO A 266 -12.45 -14.00 -9.06
CA PRO A 266 -13.66 -14.52 -8.44
C PRO A 266 -13.34 -15.74 -7.55
N PHE A 267 -13.92 -15.80 -6.35
CA PHE A 267 -13.90 -16.99 -5.48
C PHE A 267 -15.28 -17.69 -5.43
N VAL A 268 -16.29 -17.04 -5.99
CA VAL A 268 -17.60 -17.65 -6.25
C VAL A 268 -17.74 -17.75 -7.77
N SER A 269 -17.97 -18.97 -8.28
CA SER A 269 -18.27 -19.11 -9.71
C SER A 269 -19.50 -18.28 -10.04
N ALA A 270 -19.41 -17.43 -11.07
CA ALA A 270 -20.61 -16.83 -11.62
C ALA A 270 -21.61 -17.96 -11.93
N ALA A 271 -22.81 -17.88 -11.38
CA ALA A 271 -23.86 -18.82 -11.74
C ALA A 271 -24.06 -18.75 -13.26
N PRO A 272 -24.18 -19.90 -13.96
CA PRO A 272 -24.33 -19.97 -15.40
C PRO A 272 -25.57 -19.26 -15.90
#